data_bd00fed13dde4848e9ecf54885fdc59e
#
_entry.id   bd00fed13dde4848e9ecf54885fdc59e
#
_cell.length_a   1.000
_cell.length_b   1.000
_cell.length_c   1.000
_cell.angle_alpha   90.00
_cell.angle_beta   90.00
_cell.angle_gamma   90.00
#
_symmetry.space_group_name_H-M   'P 1'
#
loop_
_entity.id
_entity.type
_entity.pdbx_description
1 polymer ?
#
loop_
_entity_poly.entity_id
_entity_poly.type
_entity_poly.pdbx_seq_one_letter_code
_entity_poly.pdbx_strand_id
1 'polypeptide(L)'
;EIKIYYENKFENFVLRQNIVRCLFSKIPKQAPQINTFRSQFRSFPKSNIEEIKSYCYRFAAKSSLEMELWLNFDEVIANTPFANIQDRVTFLKNNSFTENSDDEYFYYIRILDYKISNQVSPLEFVKDDIESILINKKKVELQRSLLDEIYKEAKDKNEFEIY
;
A
#
# COMPACT_ATOMS: atom_id res chain seq x y z
N GLU A 1 1.51 6.66 -19.67
CA GLU A 1 2.60 7.49 -19.10
C GLU A 1 3.21 6.87 -17.85
N ILE A 2 2.42 6.52 -16.81
CA ILE A 2 2.90 5.97 -15.53
C ILE A 2 3.72 4.69 -15.75
N LYS A 3 3.18 3.70 -16.47
CA LYS A 3 3.85 2.44 -16.76
C LYS A 3 5.19 2.65 -17.49
N ILE A 4 5.21 3.48 -18.53
CA ILE A 4 6.43 3.81 -19.29
C ILE A 4 7.47 4.51 -18.40
N TYR A 5 7.02 5.41 -17.53
CA TYR A 5 7.91 6.10 -16.59
C TYR A 5 8.53 5.12 -15.60
N TYR A 6 7.72 4.20 -15.06
CA TYR A 6 8.19 3.15 -14.16
C TYR A 6 9.18 2.22 -14.85
N GLU A 7 8.85 1.68 -16.03
CA GLU A 7 9.73 0.78 -16.80
C GLU A 7 11.08 1.40 -17.13
N ASN A 8 11.13 2.70 -17.41
CA ASN A 8 12.37 3.42 -17.71
C ASN A 8 13.19 3.78 -16.45
N LYS A 9 12.62 3.71 -15.26
CA LYS A 9 13.24 4.17 -14.01
C LYS A 9 13.00 3.26 -12.81
N PHE A 10 12.68 1.98 -13.05
CA PHE A 10 12.31 1.05 -11.98
C PHE A 10 13.38 0.91 -10.90
N GLU A 11 14.66 1.05 -11.25
CA GLU A 11 15.78 1.03 -10.30
C GLU A 11 15.72 2.15 -9.26
N ASN A 12 15.00 3.23 -9.53
CA ASN A 12 14.83 4.33 -8.58
C ASN A 12 13.73 4.05 -7.55
N PHE A 13 12.87 3.04 -7.80
CA PHE A 13 11.76 2.67 -6.94
C PHE A 13 12.12 1.49 -6.05
N VAL A 14 13.12 1.68 -5.20
CA VAL A 14 13.56 0.67 -4.22
C VAL A 14 12.78 0.84 -2.93
N LEU A 15 12.23 -0.26 -2.42
CA LEU A 15 11.52 -0.30 -1.15
C LEU A 15 12.42 0.06 0.02
N ARG A 16 11.99 0.99 0.85
CA ARG A 16 12.66 1.35 2.10
C ARG A 16 12.16 0.52 3.29
N GLN A 17 11.05 -0.18 3.12
CA GLN A 17 10.36 -0.95 4.15
C GLN A 17 9.76 -2.21 3.54
N ASN A 18 9.39 -3.16 4.40
CA ASN A 18 8.71 -4.36 3.96
C ASN A 18 7.25 -4.01 3.65
N ILE A 19 6.75 -4.49 2.52
CA ILE A 19 5.36 -4.34 2.13
C ILE A 19 4.69 -5.70 1.98
N VAL A 20 3.38 -5.73 2.16
CA VAL A 20 2.59 -6.95 2.16
C VAL A 20 1.24 -6.72 1.48
N ARG A 21 0.78 -7.71 0.75
CA ARG A 21 -0.64 -7.88 0.41
C ARG A 21 -1.21 -8.89 1.37
N CYS A 22 -2.18 -8.51 2.16
CA CYS A 22 -2.74 -9.39 3.17
C CYS A 22 -4.20 -9.08 3.45
N LEU A 23 -4.89 -10.08 3.97
CA LEU A 23 -6.15 -9.87 4.68
C LEU A 23 -5.82 -9.69 6.16
N PHE A 24 -6.40 -8.68 6.77
CA PHE A 24 -6.30 -8.40 8.20
C PHE A 24 -7.68 -8.32 8.82
N SER A 25 -7.83 -8.88 10.03
CA SER A 25 -9.08 -8.76 10.78
C SER A 25 -8.81 -8.73 12.29
N LYS A 26 -9.46 -7.80 12.98
CA LYS A 26 -9.53 -7.67 14.43
C LYS A 26 -10.95 -7.98 14.86
N ILE A 27 -11.16 -9.11 15.55
CA ILE A 27 -12.48 -9.63 15.91
C ILE A 27 -12.61 -9.70 17.44
N PRO A 28 -13.71 -9.20 18.03
CA PRO A 28 -13.97 -9.38 19.45
C PRO A 28 -14.03 -10.87 19.82
N LYS A 29 -13.46 -11.26 20.95
CA LYS A 29 -13.46 -12.65 21.43
C LYS A 29 -14.85 -13.23 21.63
N GLN A 30 -15.84 -12.37 21.87
CA GLN A 30 -17.24 -12.77 22.10
C GLN A 30 -18.04 -12.88 20.80
N ALA A 31 -17.43 -12.63 19.63
CA ALA A 31 -18.11 -12.71 18.34
C ALA A 31 -18.62 -14.15 18.09
N PRO A 32 -19.86 -14.30 17.58
CA PRO A 32 -20.42 -15.63 17.35
C PRO A 32 -19.66 -16.34 16.23
N GLN A 33 -19.61 -17.69 16.31
CA GLN A 33 -19.01 -18.55 15.27
C GLN A 33 -17.53 -18.22 14.94
N ILE A 34 -16.79 -17.71 15.90
CA ILE A 34 -15.39 -17.30 15.71
C ILE A 34 -14.49 -18.43 15.19
N ASN A 35 -14.73 -19.69 15.61
CA ASN A 35 -13.96 -20.84 15.14
C ASN A 35 -14.20 -21.15 13.65
N THR A 36 -15.42 -20.96 13.17
CA THR A 36 -15.77 -21.09 11.75
C THR A 36 -15.07 -20.00 10.93
N PHE A 37 -15.16 -18.76 11.38
CA PHE A 37 -14.44 -17.64 10.76
C PHE A 37 -12.93 -17.88 10.70
N ARG A 38 -12.33 -18.29 11.82
CA ARG A 38 -10.90 -18.62 11.91
C ARG A 38 -10.49 -19.67 10.87
N SER A 39 -11.29 -20.73 10.74
CA SER A 39 -11.04 -21.79 9.75
C SER A 39 -11.12 -21.27 8.31
N GLN A 40 -12.13 -20.47 7.99
CA GLN A 40 -12.30 -19.85 6.68
C GLN A 40 -11.14 -18.90 6.37
N PHE A 41 -10.78 -18.02 7.30
CA PHE A 41 -9.71 -17.05 7.13
C PHE A 41 -8.34 -17.73 6.95
N ARG A 42 -8.08 -18.81 7.71
CA ARG A 42 -6.88 -19.62 7.56
C ARG A 42 -6.81 -20.33 6.21
N SER A 43 -7.92 -20.87 5.72
CA SER A 43 -7.96 -21.66 4.49
C SER A 43 -8.01 -20.82 3.21
N PHE A 44 -8.21 -19.50 3.33
CA PHE A 44 -8.18 -18.61 2.14
C PHE A 44 -6.87 -18.79 1.34
N PRO A 45 -6.88 -18.85 -0.02
CA PRO A 45 -8.00 -18.54 -0.93
C PRO A 45 -8.95 -19.73 -1.25
N LYS A 46 -8.82 -20.85 -0.59
CA LYS A 46 -9.73 -22.00 -0.81
C LYS A 46 -11.15 -21.74 -0.26
N SER A 47 -11.29 -20.87 0.74
CA SER A 47 -12.57 -20.43 1.29
C SER A 47 -13.17 -19.28 0.50
N ASN A 48 -14.46 -19.03 0.70
CA ASN A 48 -15.19 -17.97 0.04
C ASN A 48 -14.88 -16.60 0.67
N ILE A 49 -14.34 -15.66 -0.09
CA ILE A 49 -14.02 -14.32 0.39
C ILE A 49 -15.28 -13.53 0.79
N GLU A 50 -16.41 -13.75 0.13
CA GLU A 50 -17.65 -13.03 0.46
C GLU A 50 -18.21 -13.42 1.83
N GLU A 51 -18.00 -14.66 2.26
CA GLU A 51 -18.35 -15.09 3.61
C GLU A 51 -17.46 -14.41 4.65
N ILE A 52 -16.16 -14.32 4.38
CA ILE A 52 -15.19 -13.60 5.23
C ILE A 52 -15.57 -12.12 5.33
N LYS A 53 -15.85 -11.46 4.20
CA LYS A 53 -16.27 -10.06 4.16
C LYS A 53 -17.57 -9.84 4.92
N SER A 54 -18.57 -10.70 4.69
CA SER A 54 -19.86 -10.62 5.37
C SER A 54 -19.72 -10.78 6.89
N TYR A 55 -18.87 -11.69 7.34
CA TYR A 55 -18.59 -11.85 8.76
C TYR A 55 -17.87 -10.64 9.34
N CYS A 56 -16.83 -10.13 8.67
CA CYS A 56 -16.09 -8.96 9.11
C CYS A 56 -16.98 -7.72 9.17
N TYR A 57 -17.83 -7.52 8.18
CA TYR A 57 -18.78 -6.40 8.18
C TYR A 57 -19.69 -6.38 9.42
N ARG A 58 -20.12 -7.55 9.89
CA ARG A 58 -21.01 -7.67 11.04
C ARG A 58 -20.31 -7.62 12.39
N PHE A 59 -19.10 -8.17 12.49
CA PHE A 59 -18.49 -8.46 13.79
C PHE A 59 -17.07 -7.90 13.97
N ALA A 60 -16.36 -7.51 12.92
CA ALA A 60 -15.01 -7.02 13.06
C ALA A 60 -14.97 -5.60 13.65
N ALA A 61 -14.09 -5.38 14.62
CA ALA A 61 -13.77 -4.03 15.08
C ALA A 61 -12.92 -3.27 14.06
N LYS A 62 -12.09 -3.99 13.29
CA LYS A 62 -11.31 -3.48 12.15
C LYS A 62 -11.03 -4.61 11.18
N SER A 63 -11.12 -4.33 9.89
CA SER A 63 -10.70 -5.26 8.85
C SER A 63 -10.14 -4.54 7.64
N SER A 64 -9.19 -5.19 6.96
CA SER A 64 -8.70 -4.82 5.64
C SER A 64 -8.69 -6.08 4.79
N LEU A 65 -9.56 -6.14 3.79
CA LEU A 65 -9.83 -7.35 2.99
C LEU A 65 -9.57 -7.10 1.49
N GLU A 66 -8.81 -6.07 1.19
CA GLU A 66 -8.42 -5.69 -0.18
C GLU A 66 -7.19 -6.48 -0.61
N MET A 67 -7.39 -7.47 -1.48
CA MET A 67 -6.35 -8.43 -1.87
C MET A 67 -5.24 -7.83 -2.75
N GLU A 68 -5.57 -6.79 -3.51
CA GLU A 68 -4.65 -6.18 -4.48
C GLU A 68 -3.84 -5.01 -3.88
N LEU A 69 -4.20 -4.57 -2.68
CA LEU A 69 -3.56 -3.42 -2.05
C LEU A 69 -2.25 -3.83 -1.37
N TRP A 70 -1.17 -3.18 -1.75
CA TRP A 70 0.09 -3.26 -1.04
C TRP A 70 0.08 -2.31 0.16
N LEU A 71 0.40 -2.84 1.34
CA LEU A 71 0.44 -2.11 2.60
C LEU A 71 1.84 -2.18 3.20
N ASN A 72 2.22 -1.13 3.92
CA ASN A 72 3.40 -1.18 4.78
C ASN A 72 3.16 -2.21 5.90
N PHE A 73 4.05 -3.19 6.02
CA PHE A 73 3.87 -4.26 7.01
C PHE A 73 3.90 -3.74 8.45
N ASP A 74 4.77 -2.78 8.75
CA ASP A 74 4.83 -2.20 10.10
C ASP A 74 3.55 -1.44 10.47
N GLU A 75 2.86 -0.82 9.49
CA GLU A 75 1.55 -0.19 9.71
C GLU A 75 0.43 -1.21 9.95
N VAL A 76 0.48 -2.35 9.24
CA VAL A 76 -0.50 -3.43 9.42
C VAL A 76 -0.43 -3.99 10.84
N ILE A 77 0.79 -4.20 11.37
CA ILE A 77 0.98 -4.78 12.70
C ILE A 77 1.00 -3.75 13.84
N ALA A 78 1.07 -2.46 13.52
CA ALA A 78 1.03 -1.40 14.53
C ALA A 78 -0.24 -1.51 15.40
N ASN A 79 -0.10 -1.28 16.70
CA ASN A 79 -1.20 -1.40 17.67
C ASN A 79 -1.86 -2.80 17.70
N THR A 80 -1.11 -3.83 17.39
CA THR A 80 -1.50 -5.23 17.51
C THR A 80 -0.47 -6.00 18.33
N PRO A 81 -0.80 -7.19 18.86
CA PRO A 81 0.18 -8.04 19.52
C PRO A 81 1.35 -8.49 18.63
N PHE A 82 1.27 -8.27 17.31
CA PHE A 82 2.35 -8.54 16.36
C PHE A 82 3.41 -7.43 16.28
N ALA A 83 3.17 -6.26 16.88
CA ALA A 83 4.11 -5.14 16.84
C ALA A 83 5.50 -5.49 17.40
N ASN A 84 5.59 -6.44 18.31
CA ASN A 84 6.83 -6.88 18.95
C ASN A 84 7.65 -7.90 18.15
N ILE A 85 7.23 -8.26 16.93
CA ILE A 85 8.01 -9.15 16.06
C ILE A 85 9.35 -8.46 15.73
N GLN A 86 10.47 -9.06 16.12
CA GLN A 86 11.80 -8.48 15.89
C GLN A 86 12.27 -8.70 14.46
N ASP A 87 12.17 -9.92 13.94
CA ASP A 87 12.57 -10.26 12.58
C ASP A 87 11.35 -10.35 11.65
N ARG A 88 10.98 -9.19 11.05
CA ARG A 88 9.86 -9.07 10.10
C ARG A 88 10.09 -9.90 8.85
N VAL A 89 11.33 -9.99 8.37
CA VAL A 89 11.65 -10.68 7.12
C VAL A 89 11.44 -12.18 7.28
N THR A 90 11.98 -12.76 8.33
CA THR A 90 11.79 -14.18 8.63
C THR A 90 10.32 -14.48 8.93
N PHE A 91 9.62 -13.57 9.60
CA PHE A 91 8.19 -13.72 9.85
C PHE A 91 7.39 -13.79 8.55
N LEU A 92 7.60 -12.85 7.62
CA LEU A 92 6.91 -12.81 6.32
C LEU A 92 7.22 -14.04 5.46
N LYS A 93 8.47 -14.53 5.50
CA LYS A 93 8.88 -15.72 4.75
C LYS A 93 8.21 -17.01 5.25
N ASN A 94 8.01 -17.13 6.55
CA ASN A 94 7.61 -18.40 7.16
C ASN A 94 6.12 -18.49 7.47
N ASN A 95 5.38 -17.38 7.41
CA ASN A 95 3.98 -17.35 7.83
C ASN A 95 3.06 -16.88 6.70
N SER A 96 2.26 -17.78 6.16
CA SER A 96 1.16 -17.43 5.25
C SER A 96 -0.13 -17.08 5.99
N PHE A 97 -0.28 -17.56 7.21
CA PHE A 97 -1.37 -17.25 8.14
C PHE A 97 -0.82 -17.14 9.54
N THR A 98 -1.26 -16.14 10.26
CA THR A 98 -0.91 -15.95 11.67
C THR A 98 -2.09 -15.40 12.45
N GLU A 99 -2.14 -15.75 13.71
CA GLU A 99 -3.13 -15.24 14.65
C GLU A 99 -2.47 -14.90 15.98
N ASN A 100 -3.01 -13.91 16.65
CA ASN A 100 -2.64 -13.52 18.00
C ASN A 100 -3.87 -12.96 18.72
N SER A 101 -3.79 -12.72 20.01
CA SER A 101 -4.87 -12.10 20.76
C SER A 101 -4.34 -11.24 21.90
N ASP A 102 -5.11 -10.23 22.26
CA ASP A 102 -5.02 -9.53 23.53
C ASP A 102 -6.18 -9.96 24.45
N ASP A 103 -6.51 -9.17 25.46
CA ASP A 103 -7.57 -9.51 26.42
C ASP A 103 -8.97 -9.50 25.79
N GLU A 104 -9.21 -8.66 24.77
CA GLU A 104 -10.53 -8.41 24.19
C GLU A 104 -10.71 -8.95 22.78
N TYR A 105 -9.62 -9.06 21.99
CA TYR A 105 -9.69 -9.31 20.55
C TYR A 105 -8.80 -10.46 20.12
N PHE A 106 -9.23 -11.12 19.03
CA PHE A 106 -8.39 -11.92 18.17
C PHE A 106 -7.93 -11.09 16.97
N TYR A 107 -6.70 -11.29 16.55
CA TYR A 107 -6.06 -10.66 15.40
C TYR A 107 -5.66 -11.73 14.41
N TYR A 108 -6.12 -11.61 13.18
CA TYR A 108 -5.83 -12.55 12.10
C TYR A 108 -5.15 -11.84 10.95
N ILE A 109 -4.06 -12.41 10.46
CA ILE A 109 -3.37 -11.94 9.26
C ILE A 109 -3.22 -13.12 8.30
N ARG A 110 -3.72 -12.97 7.07
CA ARG A 110 -3.50 -13.89 5.97
C ARG A 110 -2.61 -13.20 4.95
N ILE A 111 -1.35 -13.58 4.85
CA ILE A 111 -0.38 -13.03 3.91
C ILE A 111 -0.61 -13.68 2.55
N LEU A 112 -0.85 -12.87 1.53
CA LEU A 112 -1.05 -13.27 0.15
C LEU A 112 0.24 -13.14 -0.65
N ASP A 113 0.97 -12.05 -0.43
CA ASP A 113 2.25 -11.76 -1.08
C ASP A 113 3.04 -10.77 -0.21
N TYR A 114 4.34 -10.73 -0.36
CA TYR A 114 5.20 -9.77 0.34
C TYR A 114 6.42 -9.38 -0.49
N LYS A 115 6.95 -8.20 -0.21
CA LYS A 115 8.27 -7.79 -0.69
C LYS A 115 9.05 -7.18 0.47
N ILE A 116 10.32 -7.50 0.52
CA ILE A 116 11.22 -7.00 1.58
C ILE A 116 11.90 -5.70 1.14
N SER A 117 12.36 -4.93 2.12
CA SER A 117 13.16 -3.73 1.88
C SER A 117 14.36 -4.03 0.96
N ASN A 118 14.81 -3.03 0.22
CA ASN A 118 15.86 -3.10 -0.79
C ASN A 118 15.51 -3.90 -2.08
N GLN A 119 14.26 -4.36 -2.23
CA GLN A 119 13.76 -4.86 -3.50
C GLN A 119 13.11 -3.75 -4.31
N VAL A 120 12.99 -3.96 -5.62
CA VAL A 120 12.24 -3.05 -6.49
C VAL A 120 10.76 -3.08 -6.10
N SER A 121 10.20 -1.90 -5.92
CA SER A 121 8.79 -1.72 -5.58
C SER A 121 7.88 -2.17 -6.73
N PRO A 122 6.75 -2.85 -6.47
CA PRO A 122 5.74 -3.07 -7.50
C PRO A 122 5.17 -1.73 -8.00
N LEU A 123 4.81 -1.68 -9.29
CA LEU A 123 4.20 -0.49 -9.88
C LEU A 123 2.95 -0.03 -9.10
N GLU A 124 2.13 -0.98 -8.67
CA GLU A 124 0.88 -0.71 -7.94
C GLU A 124 1.12 0.05 -6.63
N PHE A 125 2.24 -0.20 -5.98
CA PHE A 125 2.60 0.47 -4.71
C PHE A 125 3.09 1.91 -4.91
N VAL A 126 3.78 2.19 -6.02
CA VAL A 126 4.37 3.51 -6.32
C VAL A 126 3.59 4.31 -7.36
N LYS A 127 2.44 3.80 -7.80
CA LYS A 127 1.64 4.41 -8.88
C LYS A 127 1.26 5.85 -8.58
N ASP A 128 0.78 6.14 -7.39
CA ASP A 128 0.33 7.48 -6.99
C ASP A 128 1.51 8.45 -6.84
N ASP A 129 2.67 7.94 -6.39
CA ASP A 129 3.91 8.72 -6.35
C ASP A 129 4.37 9.10 -7.76
N ILE A 130 4.34 8.15 -8.70
CA ILE A 130 4.70 8.39 -10.10
C ILE A 130 3.73 9.38 -10.74
N GLU A 131 2.43 9.25 -10.50
CA GLU A 131 1.44 10.19 -10.99
C GLU A 131 1.73 11.61 -10.48
N SER A 132 2.03 11.77 -9.21
CA SER A 132 2.41 13.04 -8.60
C SER A 132 3.67 13.64 -9.24
N ILE A 133 4.69 12.82 -9.51
CA ILE A 133 5.92 13.22 -10.20
C ILE A 133 5.61 13.71 -11.61
N LEU A 134 4.79 12.98 -12.37
CA LEU A 134 4.44 13.33 -13.75
C LEU A 134 3.62 14.61 -13.81
N ILE A 135 2.66 14.79 -12.90
CA ILE A 135 1.88 16.03 -12.78
C ILE A 135 2.79 17.22 -12.48
N ASN A 136 3.72 17.08 -11.53
CA ASN A 136 4.65 18.15 -11.19
C ASN A 136 5.58 18.51 -12.37
N LYS A 137 6.06 17.51 -13.10
CA LYS A 137 6.84 17.76 -14.33
C LYS A 137 6.06 18.58 -15.36
N LYS A 138 4.83 18.17 -15.65
CA LYS A 138 3.96 18.91 -16.60
C LYS A 138 3.68 20.34 -16.14
N LYS A 139 3.48 20.56 -14.84
CA LYS A 139 3.32 21.92 -14.28
C LYS A 139 4.56 22.78 -14.52
N VAL A 140 5.75 22.24 -14.25
CA VAL A 140 7.02 22.97 -14.46
C VAL A 140 7.26 23.27 -15.95
N GLU A 141 6.98 22.31 -16.83
CA GLU A 141 7.09 22.49 -18.29
C GLU A 141 6.13 23.56 -18.78
N LEU A 142 4.87 23.56 -18.32
CA LEU A 142 3.89 24.58 -18.67
C LEU A 142 4.31 25.97 -18.17
N GLN A 143 4.79 26.07 -16.92
CA GLN A 143 5.27 27.34 -16.39
C GLN A 143 6.44 27.90 -17.22
N ARG A 144 7.37 27.03 -17.63
CA ARG A 144 8.51 27.43 -18.47
C ARG A 144 8.04 27.90 -19.84
N SER A 145 7.13 27.18 -20.50
CA SER A 145 6.59 27.56 -21.80
C SER A 145 5.85 28.91 -21.74
N LEU A 146 5.04 29.13 -20.69
CA LEU A 146 4.37 30.44 -20.49
C LEU A 146 5.34 31.58 -20.26
N LEU A 147 6.40 31.36 -19.48
CA LEU A 147 7.43 32.37 -19.28
C LEU A 147 8.16 32.69 -20.60
N ASP A 148 8.47 31.67 -21.39
CA ASP A 148 9.12 31.85 -22.71
C ASP A 148 8.20 32.58 -23.69
N GLU A 149 6.89 32.32 -23.67
CA GLU A 149 5.90 33.04 -24.48
C GLU A 149 5.80 34.52 -24.06
N ILE A 150 5.66 34.81 -22.77
CA ILE A 150 5.62 36.19 -22.24
C ILE A 150 6.88 36.92 -22.58
N TYR A 151 8.05 36.30 -22.45
CA TYR A 151 9.32 36.90 -22.79
C TYR A 151 9.41 37.27 -24.30
N LYS A 152 8.97 36.34 -25.17
CA LYS A 152 8.93 36.59 -26.62
C LYS A 152 7.98 37.72 -26.96
N GLU A 153 6.76 37.72 -26.40
CA GLU A 153 5.80 38.80 -26.66
C GLU A 153 6.31 40.17 -26.20
N ALA A 154 6.92 40.24 -25.02
CA ALA A 154 7.49 41.49 -24.51
C ALA A 154 8.65 41.98 -25.37
N LYS A 155 9.48 41.07 -25.86
CA LYS A 155 10.58 41.40 -26.78
C LYS A 155 10.07 41.91 -28.13
N ASP A 156 9.06 41.27 -28.69
CA ASP A 156 8.49 41.66 -30.01
C ASP A 156 7.78 43.02 -29.93
N LYS A 157 7.24 43.37 -28.76
CA LYS A 157 6.59 44.67 -28.51
C LYS A 157 7.57 45.77 -28.06
N ASN A 158 8.89 45.51 -27.98
CA ASN A 158 9.89 46.41 -27.42
C ASN A 158 9.53 46.99 -26.03
N GLU A 159 8.84 46.23 -25.20
CA GLU A 159 8.37 46.67 -23.89
C GLU A 159 9.46 46.64 -22.79
N PHE A 160 10.69 46.15 -23.09
CA PHE A 160 11.81 46.19 -22.16
C PHE A 160 13.15 46.33 -22.88
N GLU A 161 14.09 47.02 -22.24
CA GLU A 161 15.50 47.11 -22.62
C GLU A 161 16.33 46.21 -21.69
N ILE A 162 17.23 45.42 -22.28
CA ILE A 162 18.19 44.62 -21.49
C ILE A 162 19.39 45.53 -21.22
N TYR A 163 19.59 45.91 -19.98
CA TYR A 163 20.76 46.64 -19.49
C TYR A 163 21.90 45.68 -19.17
#